data_fc7afd65bf69b8301bd56ef75190a105
#
_entry.id   fc7afd65bf69b8301bd56ef75190a105
#
_cell.length_a   1.000
_cell.length_b   1.000
_cell.length_c   1.000
_cell.angle_alpha   90.00
_cell.angle_beta   90.00
_cell.angle_gamma   90.00
#
_symmetry.space_group_name_H-M   'P 1'
#
loop_
_entity.id
_entity.type
_entity.pdbx_description
1 polymer ?
#
loop_
_entity_poly.entity_id
_entity_poly.type
_entity_poly.pdbx_seq_one_letter_code
_entity_poly.pdbx_strand_id
1 'polypeptide(L)'
;HVRLQVRSSFDAPNDAKFEKMAADDIVGTLICDEDEIMEHEIVSGIAYARNEAKLTLLGVPDRPGVAAQIFGPLADAAVNVDMIVQNMSPDGKTTDVTFTVSQDEIERAVKVIEAEKDRLDYDRLQSAPDMAKISIIGVGMRSHAGVAQKMFRELAAQDINIHVISTSE
;
A
#
# COMPACT_ATOMS: atom_id res chain seq x y z
N HIS A 1 -21.88 -5.14 -20.73
CA HIS A 1 -21.34 -4.93 -19.39
C HIS A 1 -22.16 -5.76 -18.39
N VAL A 2 -21.50 -6.53 -17.53
CA VAL A 2 -22.16 -7.39 -16.55
C VAL A 2 -21.71 -6.92 -15.17
N ARG A 3 -22.66 -6.51 -14.35
CA ARG A 3 -22.41 -6.23 -12.92
C ARG A 3 -22.15 -7.54 -12.19
N LEU A 4 -21.07 -7.61 -11.43
CA LEU A 4 -20.71 -8.77 -10.62
C LEU A 4 -20.72 -8.39 -9.14
N GLN A 5 -21.42 -9.19 -8.33
CA GLN A 5 -21.44 -9.02 -6.89
C GLN A 5 -20.66 -10.17 -6.23
N VAL A 6 -19.67 -9.82 -5.42
CA VAL A 6 -18.90 -10.76 -4.62
C VAL A 6 -19.46 -10.75 -3.19
N ARG A 7 -19.85 -11.92 -2.67
CA ARG A 7 -20.39 -12.08 -1.32
C ARG A 7 -19.60 -13.11 -0.53
N SER A 8 -19.68 -13.05 0.78
CA SER A 8 -19.13 -14.07 1.66
C SER A 8 -19.83 -15.41 1.44
N SER A 9 -19.06 -16.49 1.31
CA SER A 9 -19.61 -17.86 1.23
C SER A 9 -20.21 -18.36 2.55
N PHE A 10 -20.01 -17.61 3.63
CA PHE A 10 -20.58 -17.88 4.96
C PHE A 10 -21.95 -17.23 5.18
N ASP A 11 -22.36 -16.33 4.28
CA ASP A 11 -23.69 -15.73 4.34
C ASP A 11 -24.70 -16.76 3.84
N ALA A 12 -25.71 -17.10 4.67
CA ALA A 12 -26.77 -18.01 4.28
C ALA A 12 -27.51 -17.46 3.05
N PRO A 13 -27.71 -18.25 2.01
CA PRO A 13 -28.49 -17.85 0.85
C PRO A 13 -29.96 -17.68 1.31
N ASN A 14 -30.41 -16.45 1.38
CA ASN A 14 -31.82 -16.16 1.63
C ASN A 14 -32.49 -15.91 0.27
N ASP A 15 -32.95 -16.97 -0.36
CA ASP A 15 -33.44 -17.01 -1.74
C ASP A 15 -34.61 -16.03 -2.02
N ALA A 16 -35.32 -15.56 -0.99
CA ALA A 16 -36.45 -14.64 -1.12
C ALA A 16 -36.03 -13.14 -1.23
N LYS A 17 -34.79 -12.78 -0.98
CA LYS A 17 -34.31 -11.38 -1.05
C LYS A 17 -33.71 -10.98 -2.39
N PHE A 18 -33.45 -11.94 -3.28
CA PHE A 18 -32.75 -11.67 -4.55
C PHE A 18 -33.58 -10.90 -5.58
N GLU A 19 -34.90 -11.00 -5.52
CA GLU A 19 -35.77 -10.42 -6.56
C GLU A 19 -36.22 -8.96 -6.34
N LYS A 20 -35.92 -8.35 -5.19
CA LYS A 20 -36.41 -7.00 -4.83
C LYS A 20 -35.42 -6.11 -4.08
N MET A 21 -34.12 -6.28 -4.30
CA MET A 21 -33.16 -5.35 -3.66
C MET A 21 -33.05 -4.07 -4.48
N ALA A 22 -33.43 -2.95 -3.90
CA ALA A 22 -33.08 -1.62 -4.38
C ALA A 22 -31.55 -1.44 -4.29
N ALA A 23 -31.00 -0.55 -5.11
CA ALA A 23 -29.56 -0.31 -5.20
C ALA A 23 -28.86 0.00 -3.85
N ASP A 24 -29.62 0.39 -2.83
CA ASP A 24 -29.15 0.78 -1.50
C ASP A 24 -28.95 -0.40 -0.52
N ASP A 25 -29.35 -1.62 -0.88
CA ASP A 25 -29.28 -2.81 -0.02
C ASP A 25 -28.16 -3.79 -0.45
N ILE A 26 -27.06 -3.29 -1.00
CA ILE A 26 -25.96 -4.12 -1.50
C ILE A 26 -25.15 -4.71 -0.32
N VAL A 27 -25.37 -6.00 -0.05
CA VAL A 27 -24.54 -6.77 0.88
C VAL A 27 -23.42 -7.44 0.08
N GLY A 28 -22.16 -7.02 0.30
CA GLY A 28 -21.00 -7.53 -0.42
C GLY A 28 -20.27 -6.47 -1.24
N THR A 29 -19.37 -6.91 -2.13
CA THR A 29 -18.60 -6.03 -3.03
C THR A 29 -19.21 -6.07 -4.43
N LEU A 30 -19.56 -4.91 -4.96
CA LEU A 30 -20.01 -4.77 -6.34
C LEU A 30 -18.80 -4.47 -7.24
N ILE A 31 -18.67 -5.23 -8.33
CA ILE A 31 -17.75 -4.95 -9.43
C ILE A 31 -18.60 -4.43 -10.59
N CYS A 32 -18.36 -3.21 -11.00
CA CYS A 32 -19.08 -2.52 -12.07
C CYS A 32 -18.12 -1.64 -12.87
N ASP A 33 -18.59 -1.08 -13.98
CA ASP A 33 -17.80 -0.11 -14.75
C ASP A 33 -17.64 1.21 -13.98
N GLU A 34 -16.54 1.94 -14.26
CA GLU A 34 -16.23 3.22 -13.63
C GLU A 34 -17.35 4.25 -13.84
N ASP A 35 -17.98 4.26 -15.02
CA ASP A 35 -19.07 5.16 -15.37
C ASP A 35 -20.37 4.91 -14.56
N GLU A 36 -20.48 3.76 -13.93
CA GLU A 36 -21.63 3.41 -13.09
C GLU A 36 -21.47 3.84 -11.63
N ILE A 37 -20.23 4.19 -11.23
CA ILE A 37 -19.92 4.70 -9.91
C ILE A 37 -20.26 6.19 -9.94
N MET A 38 -21.42 6.56 -9.40
CA MET A 38 -21.74 7.97 -9.25
C MET A 38 -20.70 8.64 -8.36
N GLU A 39 -20.10 9.76 -8.82
CA GLU A 39 -19.11 10.58 -8.11
C GLU A 39 -19.63 11.16 -6.76
N HIS A 40 -20.75 10.68 -6.26
CA HIS A 40 -21.36 11.17 -5.02
C HIS A 40 -20.56 10.80 -3.77
N GLU A 41 -19.74 9.74 -3.82
CA GLU A 41 -18.89 9.37 -2.71
C GLU A 41 -17.41 9.62 -3.04
N ILE A 42 -16.87 10.70 -2.48
CA ILE A 42 -15.44 11.06 -2.63
C ILE A 42 -14.55 9.93 -2.10
N VAL A 43 -14.97 9.25 -1.05
CA VAL A 43 -14.29 8.12 -0.41
C VAL A 43 -15.24 6.94 -0.36
N SER A 44 -14.94 5.89 -1.09
CA SER A 44 -15.75 4.66 -1.15
C SER A 44 -15.38 3.67 -0.03
N GLY A 45 -14.17 3.79 0.53
CA GLY A 45 -13.73 2.88 1.58
C GLY A 45 -12.40 3.27 2.22
N ILE A 46 -12.16 2.62 3.37
CA ILE A 46 -10.88 2.69 4.07
C ILE A 46 -10.44 1.25 4.34
N ALA A 47 -9.27 0.90 3.84
CA ALA A 47 -8.62 -0.37 4.15
C ALA A 47 -7.45 -0.14 5.11
N TYR A 48 -7.15 -1.13 5.95
CA TYR A 48 -5.99 -1.08 6.82
C TYR A 48 -5.32 -2.46 6.93
N ALA A 49 -3.99 -2.44 7.06
CA ALA A 49 -3.19 -3.61 7.41
C ALA A 49 -2.33 -3.26 8.63
N ARG A 50 -2.26 -4.18 9.59
CA ARG A 50 -1.49 -3.99 10.84
C ARG A 50 -0.19 -4.79 10.87
N ASN A 51 -0.03 -5.72 9.94
CA ASN A 51 1.13 -6.60 9.84
C ASN A 51 2.12 -6.06 8.80
N GLU A 52 2.59 -4.83 9.01
CA GLU A 52 3.51 -4.15 8.10
C GLU A 52 4.82 -3.81 8.82
N ALA A 53 5.90 -3.91 8.08
CA ALA A 53 7.22 -3.48 8.51
C ALA A 53 7.91 -2.72 7.38
N LYS A 54 8.68 -1.69 7.73
CA LYS A 54 9.38 -0.84 6.77
C LYS A 54 10.88 -1.10 6.82
N LEU A 55 11.49 -1.20 5.65
CA LEU A 55 12.94 -1.15 5.48
C LEU A 55 13.31 0.07 4.64
N THR A 56 14.44 0.69 4.97
CA THR A 56 15.00 1.79 4.20
C THR A 56 16.49 1.57 4.03
N LEU A 57 16.94 1.49 2.78
CA LEU A 57 18.34 1.54 2.41
C LEU A 57 18.69 3.01 2.14
N LEU A 58 19.64 3.54 2.89
CA LEU A 58 20.11 4.91 2.74
C LEU A 58 21.43 4.94 1.95
N GLY A 59 21.55 5.94 1.08
CA GLY A 59 22.79 6.18 0.36
C GLY A 59 23.16 5.12 -0.68
N VAL A 60 22.17 4.48 -1.30
CA VAL A 60 22.41 3.52 -2.39
C VAL A 60 22.87 4.29 -3.63
N PRO A 61 23.96 3.88 -4.34
CA PRO A 61 24.38 4.53 -5.57
C PRO A 61 23.26 4.57 -6.61
N ASP A 62 22.92 5.76 -7.11
CA ASP A 62 21.87 5.93 -8.12
C ASP A 62 22.40 5.56 -9.51
N ARG A 63 22.12 4.34 -9.92
CA ARG A 63 22.55 3.77 -11.20
C ARG A 63 21.51 2.82 -11.78
N PRO A 64 21.44 2.70 -13.11
CA PRO A 64 20.54 1.74 -13.76
C PRO A 64 20.73 0.32 -13.20
N GLY A 65 19.62 -0.36 -12.87
CA GLY A 65 19.61 -1.73 -12.39
C GLY A 65 19.71 -1.89 -10.86
N VAL A 66 19.91 -0.81 -10.09
CA VAL A 66 20.02 -0.91 -8.63
C VAL A 66 18.75 -1.49 -8.00
N ALA A 67 17.57 -1.10 -8.47
CA ALA A 67 16.32 -1.66 -7.99
C ALA A 67 16.25 -3.18 -8.21
N ALA A 68 16.66 -3.67 -9.39
CA ALA A 68 16.72 -5.11 -9.66
C ALA A 68 17.71 -5.83 -8.73
N GLN A 69 18.82 -5.18 -8.37
CA GLN A 69 19.82 -5.73 -7.44
C GLN A 69 19.27 -5.81 -6.00
N ILE A 70 18.42 -4.89 -5.59
CA ILE A 70 17.77 -4.89 -4.26
C ILE A 70 16.65 -5.93 -4.21
N PHE A 71 15.73 -5.89 -5.17
CA PHE A 71 14.50 -6.69 -5.11
C PHE A 71 14.64 -8.11 -5.66
N GLY A 72 15.65 -8.38 -6.51
CA GLY A 72 15.93 -9.74 -7.00
C GLY A 72 16.18 -10.74 -5.87
N PRO A 73 17.16 -10.53 -5.01
CA PRO A 73 17.44 -11.42 -3.88
C PRO A 73 16.25 -11.59 -2.91
N LEU A 74 15.45 -10.54 -2.71
CA LEU A 74 14.24 -10.62 -1.90
C LEU A 74 13.20 -11.54 -2.55
N ALA A 75 13.00 -11.42 -3.86
CA ALA A 75 12.11 -12.31 -4.61
C ALA A 75 12.59 -13.77 -4.58
N ASP A 76 13.90 -14.02 -4.76
CA ASP A 76 14.51 -15.34 -4.69
C ASP A 76 14.34 -15.98 -3.29
N ALA A 77 14.31 -15.14 -2.24
CA ALA A 77 14.04 -15.55 -0.87
C ALA A 77 12.55 -15.65 -0.53
N ALA A 78 11.67 -15.50 -1.53
CA ALA A 78 10.22 -15.47 -1.37
C ALA A 78 9.75 -14.43 -0.31
N VAL A 79 10.35 -13.24 -0.31
CA VAL A 79 9.90 -12.09 0.47
C VAL A 79 9.01 -11.21 -0.40
N ASN A 80 7.77 -11.03 0.03
CA ASN A 80 6.84 -10.15 -0.67
C ASN A 80 7.08 -8.70 -0.28
N VAL A 81 7.26 -7.85 -1.30
CA VAL A 81 7.41 -6.40 -1.13
C VAL A 81 6.12 -5.74 -1.62
N ASP A 82 5.56 -4.87 -0.79
CA ASP A 82 4.31 -4.17 -1.15
C ASP A 82 4.58 -2.76 -1.66
N MET A 83 4.87 -1.81 -0.80
CA MET A 83 5.11 -0.42 -1.19
C MET A 83 6.58 -0.20 -1.48
N ILE A 84 6.91 0.52 -2.54
CA ILE A 84 8.28 0.92 -2.87
C ILE A 84 8.28 2.43 -3.11
N VAL A 85 9.17 3.13 -2.42
CA VAL A 85 9.42 4.57 -2.59
C VAL A 85 10.91 4.78 -2.75
N GLN A 86 11.31 5.49 -3.82
CA GLN A 86 12.70 5.86 -4.07
C GLN A 86 12.81 7.38 -4.09
N ASN A 87 13.75 7.92 -3.32
CA ASN A 87 14.03 9.35 -3.27
C ASN A 87 15.49 9.60 -3.60
N MET A 88 15.73 10.46 -4.58
CA MET A 88 17.08 10.91 -4.92
C MET A 88 17.63 11.78 -3.78
N SER A 89 18.85 11.51 -3.35
CA SER A 89 19.56 12.31 -2.36
C SER A 89 19.93 13.69 -2.94
N PRO A 90 20.10 14.72 -2.10
CA PRO A 90 20.41 16.08 -2.56
C PRO A 90 21.71 16.19 -3.38
N ASP A 91 22.63 15.24 -3.24
CA ASP A 91 23.89 15.20 -3.99
C ASP A 91 23.72 14.70 -5.43
N GLY A 92 22.54 14.18 -5.78
CA GLY A 92 22.23 13.62 -7.10
C GLY A 92 23.04 12.36 -7.47
N LYS A 93 23.73 11.73 -6.52
CA LYS A 93 24.59 10.56 -6.76
C LYS A 93 24.07 9.31 -6.07
N THR A 94 23.32 9.49 -5.02
CA THR A 94 22.75 8.42 -4.22
C THR A 94 21.23 8.54 -4.15
N THR A 95 20.60 7.46 -3.77
CA THR A 95 19.14 7.36 -3.58
C THR A 95 18.84 6.61 -2.30
N ASP A 96 17.76 7.00 -1.66
CA ASP A 96 17.20 6.25 -0.55
C ASP A 96 16.03 5.40 -1.07
N VAL A 97 16.07 4.11 -0.78
CA VAL A 97 15.04 3.16 -1.20
C VAL A 97 14.31 2.65 0.03
N THR A 98 13.04 2.98 0.12
CA THR A 98 12.14 2.52 1.19
C THR A 98 11.12 1.54 0.62
N PHE A 99 10.90 0.44 1.31
CA PHE A 99 9.87 -0.51 0.96
C PHE A 99 9.25 -1.16 2.20
N THR A 100 8.07 -1.75 2.03
CA THR A 100 7.39 -2.50 3.09
C THR A 100 7.33 -3.98 2.78
N VAL A 101 7.37 -4.76 3.85
CA VAL A 101 7.20 -6.22 3.85
C VAL A 101 6.23 -6.58 4.97
N SER A 102 5.75 -7.82 5.02
CA SER A 102 5.00 -8.26 6.20
C SER A 102 5.91 -8.31 7.43
N GLN A 103 5.35 -8.05 8.60
CA GLN A 103 6.09 -8.09 9.87
C GLN A 103 6.76 -9.44 10.11
N ASP A 104 6.13 -10.53 9.68
CA ASP A 104 6.67 -11.89 9.81
C ASP A 104 7.90 -12.14 8.90
N GLU A 105 8.09 -11.32 7.88
CA GLU A 105 9.17 -11.46 6.90
C GLU A 105 10.35 -10.51 7.14
N ILE A 106 10.23 -9.56 8.06
CA ILE A 106 11.24 -8.49 8.23
C ILE A 106 12.62 -9.05 8.55
N GLU A 107 12.73 -10.04 9.44
CA GLU A 107 14.03 -10.63 9.78
C GLU A 107 14.70 -11.31 8.60
N ARG A 108 13.89 -12.00 7.76
CA ARG A 108 14.38 -12.63 6.54
C ARG A 108 14.82 -11.57 5.53
N ALA A 109 14.02 -10.53 5.34
CA ALA A 109 14.33 -9.42 4.45
C ALA A 109 15.64 -8.71 4.85
N VAL A 110 15.81 -8.41 6.13
CA VAL A 110 17.03 -7.79 6.67
C VAL A 110 18.26 -8.66 6.37
N LYS A 111 18.20 -9.96 6.67
CA LYS A 111 19.32 -10.89 6.40
C LYS A 111 19.70 -10.96 4.92
N VAL A 112 18.68 -10.96 4.04
CA VAL A 112 18.91 -10.98 2.58
C VAL A 112 19.62 -9.70 2.12
N ILE A 113 19.16 -8.54 2.57
CA ILE A 113 19.75 -7.24 2.20
C ILE A 113 21.17 -7.10 2.79
N GLU A 114 21.38 -7.52 4.03
CA GLU A 114 22.72 -7.47 4.67
C GLU A 114 23.73 -8.39 3.96
N ALA A 115 23.30 -9.54 3.45
CA ALA A 115 24.16 -10.43 2.67
C ALA A 115 24.62 -9.81 1.33
N GLU A 116 23.84 -8.87 0.80
CA GLU A 116 24.13 -8.16 -0.45
C GLU A 116 24.83 -6.80 -0.24
N LYS A 117 25.24 -6.48 0.98
CA LYS A 117 25.75 -5.16 1.35
C LYS A 117 26.89 -4.69 0.45
N ASP A 118 27.88 -5.53 0.22
CA ASP A 118 29.05 -5.18 -0.59
C ASP A 118 28.69 -4.89 -2.06
N ARG A 119 27.67 -5.55 -2.57
CA ARG A 119 27.19 -5.38 -3.95
C ARG A 119 26.30 -4.16 -4.10
N LEU A 120 25.43 -3.91 -3.10
CA LEU A 120 24.49 -2.80 -3.10
C LEU A 120 25.16 -1.48 -2.73
N ASP A 121 26.25 -1.53 -1.95
CA ASP A 121 27.07 -0.38 -1.55
C ASP A 121 26.23 0.74 -0.90
N TYR A 122 25.30 0.36 -0.03
CA TYR A 122 24.47 1.31 0.72
C TYR A 122 25.17 1.73 2.02
N ASP A 123 24.92 2.96 2.45
CA ASP A 123 25.50 3.48 3.69
C ASP A 123 24.93 2.79 4.93
N ARG A 124 23.60 2.68 4.99
CA ARG A 124 22.89 2.18 6.17
C ARG A 124 21.55 1.54 5.83
N LEU A 125 21.25 0.41 6.46
CA LEU A 125 19.93 -0.19 6.51
C LEU A 125 19.21 0.23 7.79
N GLN A 126 17.96 0.70 7.64
CA GLN A 126 17.05 1.00 8.74
C GLN A 126 15.82 0.10 8.64
N SER A 127 15.36 -0.38 9.78
CA SER A 127 14.12 -1.16 9.87
C SER A 127 13.17 -0.58 10.93
N ALA A 128 11.88 -0.61 10.63
CA ALA A 128 10.81 -0.28 11.55
C ALA A 128 9.79 -1.42 11.51
N PRO A 129 9.78 -2.30 12.52
CA PRO A 129 9.00 -3.54 12.49
C PRO A 129 7.53 -3.35 12.87
N ASP A 130 7.17 -2.20 13.43
CA ASP A 130 5.84 -1.97 13.99
C ASP A 130 5.16 -0.82 13.26
N MET A 131 4.49 -1.17 12.16
CA MET A 131 3.80 -0.21 11.32
C MET A 131 2.41 -0.70 10.93
N ALA A 132 1.51 0.25 10.69
CA ALA A 132 0.22 0.00 10.07
C ALA A 132 0.11 0.78 8.75
N LYS A 133 -0.48 0.16 7.74
CA LYS A 133 -0.84 0.80 6.49
C LYS A 133 -2.33 1.14 6.50
N ILE A 134 -2.66 2.39 6.20
CA ILE A 134 -4.03 2.86 6.04
C ILE A 134 -4.18 3.37 4.60
N SER A 135 -5.17 2.87 3.88
CA SER A 135 -5.46 3.26 2.51
C SER A 135 -6.86 3.83 2.42
N ILE A 136 -6.98 5.02 1.84
CA ILE A 136 -8.26 5.61 1.45
C ILE A 136 -8.50 5.25 -0.01
N ILE A 137 -9.69 4.74 -0.30
CA ILE A 137 -10.09 4.28 -1.62
C ILE A 137 -11.29 5.12 -2.06
N GLY A 138 -11.24 5.66 -3.26
CA GLY A 138 -12.37 6.42 -3.81
C GLY A 138 -12.06 7.05 -5.17
N VAL A 139 -12.98 6.94 -6.10
CA VAL A 139 -12.88 7.52 -7.47
C VAL A 139 -12.92 9.05 -7.40
N GLY A 140 -13.74 9.62 -6.51
CA GLY A 140 -13.89 11.06 -6.34
C GLY A 140 -12.64 11.79 -5.82
N MET A 141 -11.61 11.07 -5.40
CA MET A 141 -10.35 11.67 -4.94
C MET A 141 -9.59 12.37 -6.06
N ARG A 142 -9.81 12.00 -7.32
CA ARG A 142 -9.18 12.63 -8.51
C ARG A 142 -9.70 14.06 -8.74
N SER A 143 -10.98 14.29 -8.47
CA SER A 143 -11.68 15.56 -8.73
C SER A 143 -11.85 16.44 -7.50
N HIS A 144 -11.62 15.93 -6.29
CA HIS A 144 -11.84 16.64 -5.05
C HIS A 144 -10.54 16.87 -4.27
N ALA A 145 -10.10 18.12 -4.25
CA ALA A 145 -8.97 18.53 -3.41
C ALA A 145 -9.32 18.42 -1.92
N GLY A 146 -8.35 18.05 -1.10
CA GLY A 146 -8.46 18.10 0.37
C GLY A 146 -8.76 16.78 1.07
N VAL A 147 -8.98 15.67 0.36
CA VAL A 147 -9.16 14.33 0.99
C VAL A 147 -7.93 13.96 1.82
N ALA A 148 -6.73 14.06 1.22
CA ALA A 148 -5.48 13.80 1.92
C ALA A 148 -5.29 14.74 3.13
N GLN A 149 -5.59 16.04 2.97
CA GLN A 149 -5.52 17.01 4.06
C GLN A 149 -6.42 16.61 5.24
N LYS A 150 -7.64 16.18 4.96
CA LYS A 150 -8.58 15.74 6.00
C LYS A 150 -8.02 14.54 6.75
N MET A 151 -7.51 13.53 6.03
CA MET A 151 -6.89 12.36 6.64
C MET A 151 -5.69 12.75 7.53
N PHE A 152 -4.79 13.58 7.02
CA PHE A 152 -3.60 13.99 7.78
C PHE A 152 -3.97 14.77 9.04
N ARG A 153 -4.99 15.62 8.97
CA ARG A 153 -5.48 16.36 10.14
C ARG A 153 -6.07 15.42 11.20
N GLU A 154 -6.87 14.43 10.79
CA GLU A 154 -7.46 13.47 11.73
C GLU A 154 -6.39 12.59 12.39
N LEU A 155 -5.38 12.13 11.64
CA LEU A 155 -4.24 11.39 12.19
C LEU A 155 -3.45 12.25 13.19
N ALA A 156 -3.16 13.50 12.86
CA ALA A 156 -2.49 14.43 13.75
C ALA A 156 -3.29 14.72 15.02
N ALA A 157 -4.61 14.83 14.94
CA ALA A 157 -5.48 15.03 16.10
C ALA A 157 -5.47 13.84 17.08
N GLN A 158 -5.08 12.66 16.61
CA GLN A 158 -4.91 11.44 17.41
C GLN A 158 -3.43 11.18 17.79
N ASP A 159 -2.54 12.16 17.59
CA ASP A 159 -1.10 12.04 17.84
C ASP A 159 -0.43 10.88 17.07
N ILE A 160 -0.96 10.56 15.87
CA ILE A 160 -0.44 9.52 15.00
C ILE A 160 0.52 10.15 13.99
N ASN A 161 1.79 9.75 14.04
CA ASN A 161 2.81 10.19 13.11
C ASN A 161 2.78 9.38 11.81
N ILE A 162 2.97 10.06 10.69
CA ILE A 162 3.02 9.45 9.36
C ILE A 162 4.48 9.22 8.97
N HIS A 163 4.84 7.99 8.67
CA HIS A 163 6.19 7.62 8.28
C HIS A 163 6.43 7.65 6.78
N VAL A 164 5.42 7.30 5.98
CA VAL A 164 5.50 7.28 4.51
C VAL A 164 4.12 7.62 3.94
N ILE A 165 4.11 8.28 2.82
CA ILE A 165 2.91 8.61 2.05
C ILE A 165 3.13 8.11 0.63
N SER A 166 2.16 7.40 0.08
CA SER A 166 2.12 6.99 -1.32
C SER A 166 0.73 7.25 -1.88
N THR A 167 0.67 7.67 -3.13
CA THR A 167 -0.59 7.83 -3.87
C THR A 167 -0.52 7.00 -5.13
N SER A 168 -1.64 6.38 -5.50
CA SER A 168 -1.83 5.67 -6.76
C SER A 168 -3.08 6.19 -7.46
N GLU A 169 -3.06 6.18 -8.77
CA GLU A 169 -4.21 6.48 -9.61
C GLU A 169 -4.88 5.19 -10.09
#